data_66a3a0d3cee4005efdba9531274f9046
#
_entry.id   66a3a0d3cee4005efdba9531274f9046
#
_cell.length_a   1.000
_cell.length_b   1.000
_cell.length_c   1.000
_cell.angle_alpha   90.00
_cell.angle_beta   90.00
_cell.angle_gamma   90.00
#
_symmetry.space_group_name_H-M   'P 1'
#
loop_
_entity.id
_entity.type
_entity.pdbx_description
1 polymer ?
#
loop_
_entity_poly.entity_id
_entity_poly.type
_entity_poly.pdbx_seq_one_letter_code
_entity_poly.pdbx_strand_id
1 'polypeptide(L)' 'MKVAIIDYGAGNTQSVKYALKRLGCEGVLTSDKEVISNSDKVIFPGVGQAS' A
#
# COMPACT_ATOMS: atom_id res chain seq x y z
N MET A 1 -6.94 6.34 -9.04
CA MET A 1 -5.51 6.31 -8.73
C MET A 1 -5.16 4.94 -8.16
N LYS A 2 -4.09 4.36 -8.66
CA LYS A 2 -3.67 3.04 -8.23
C LYS A 2 -2.53 3.15 -7.24
N VAL A 3 -2.69 2.55 -6.07
CA VAL A 3 -1.71 2.63 -5.00
C VAL A 3 -1.23 1.23 -4.66
N ALA A 4 0.07 1.00 -4.70
CA ALA A 4 0.65 -0.27 -4.32
C ALA A 4 0.98 -0.24 -2.83
N ILE A 5 0.51 -1.25 -2.11
CA ILE A 5 0.82 -1.42 -0.70
C ILE A 5 1.80 -2.56 -0.58
N ILE A 6 2.98 -2.28 -0.07
CA ILE A 6 4.03 -3.29 -0.03
C ILE A 6 3.69 -4.34 1.03
N ASP A 7 3.65 -5.58 0.60
CA ASP A 7 3.37 -6.71 1.49
C ASP A 7 4.69 -7.35 1.89
N TYR A 8 5.13 -7.03 3.08
CA TYR A 8 6.38 -7.60 3.59
C TYR A 8 6.15 -8.39 4.87
N GLY A 9 4.92 -8.83 5.07
CA GLY A 9 4.60 -9.68 6.20
C GLY A 9 4.41 -8.95 7.51
N ALA A 10 4.29 -7.67 7.47
CA ALA A 10 4.23 -6.89 8.70
C ALA A 10 2.84 -6.82 9.32
N GLY A 11 1.84 -7.36 8.72
CA GLY A 11 0.60 -7.52 9.43
C GLY A 11 -0.50 -6.54 9.09
N ASN A 12 -0.58 -5.42 9.69
CA ASN A 12 -1.80 -4.62 9.68
C ASN A 12 -1.99 -3.77 8.41
N THR A 13 -2.19 -4.43 7.28
CA THR A 13 -2.39 -3.73 6.02
C THR A 13 -3.85 -3.36 5.77
N GLN A 14 -4.77 -3.97 6.49
CA GLN A 14 -6.19 -3.71 6.27
C GLN A 14 -6.56 -2.27 6.55
N SER A 15 -5.97 -1.67 7.57
CA SER A 15 -6.25 -0.28 7.90
C SER A 15 -5.88 0.64 6.73
N VAL A 16 -4.75 0.35 6.09
CA VAL A 16 -4.30 1.14 4.95
C VAL A 16 -5.27 0.97 3.78
N LYS A 17 -5.70 -0.26 3.52
CA LYS A 17 -6.64 -0.51 2.44
C LYS A 17 -7.97 0.20 2.67
N TYR A 18 -8.46 0.19 3.89
CA TYR A 18 -9.70 0.88 4.22
C TYR A 18 -9.56 2.38 4.02
N ALA A 19 -8.45 2.94 4.45
CA ALA A 19 -8.22 4.36 4.29
C ALA A 19 -8.21 4.76 2.81
N LEU A 20 -7.54 3.97 2.00
CA LEU A 20 -7.49 4.24 0.56
C LEU A 20 -8.87 4.11 -0.08
N LYS A 21 -9.63 3.12 0.34
CA LYS A 21 -10.97 2.92 -0.19
C LYS A 21 -11.86 4.12 0.12
N ARG A 22 -11.73 4.65 1.32
CA ARG A 22 -12.52 5.82 1.72
C ARG A 22 -12.15 7.04 0.89
N LEU A 23 -10.91 7.13 0.47
CA LEU A 23 -10.44 8.23 -0.35
C LEU A 23 -10.74 8.04 -1.83
N GLY A 24 -11.31 6.90 -2.19
CA GLY A 24 -11.59 6.61 -3.58
C GLY A 24 -10.39 6.09 -4.36
N CYS A 25 -9.36 5.64 -3.66
CA CYS A 25 -8.16 5.11 -4.29
C CYS A 25 -8.22 3.58 -4.33
N GLU A 26 -7.54 3.02 -5.32
CA GLU A 26 -7.46 1.57 -5.45
C GLU A 26 -6.18 1.08 -4.80
N GLY A 27 -6.31 0.34 -3.70
CA GLY A 27 -5.16 -0.20 -2.99
C GLY A 27 -4.90 -1.65 -3.37
N VAL A 28 -3.68 -1.93 -3.80
CA VAL A 28 -3.28 -3.29 -4.21
C VAL A 28 -2.16 -3.75 -3.30
N LEU A 29 -2.40 -4.84 -2.58
CA LEU A 29 -1.37 -5.41 -1.70
C LEU A 29 -0.48 -6.33 -2.53
N THR A 30 0.78 -5.97 -2.65
CA THR A 30 1.70 -6.72 -3.50
C THR A 30 3.14 -6.50 -3.09
N SER A 31 4.00 -7.47 -3.43
CA SER A 31 5.44 -7.32 -3.30
C SER A 31 6.12 -7.42 -4.66
N ASP A 32 5.34 -7.46 -5.72
CA ASP A 32 5.86 -7.61 -7.07
C ASP A 32 6.34 -6.27 -7.60
N LYS A 33 7.60 -6.22 -8.02
CA LYS A 33 8.20 -4.98 -8.49
C LYS A 33 7.48 -4.41 -9.70
N GLU A 34 6.99 -5.28 -10.57
CA GLU A 34 6.29 -4.81 -11.76
C GLU A 34 4.99 -4.11 -11.39
N VAL A 35 4.25 -4.70 -10.47
CA VAL A 35 3.01 -4.08 -10.01
C VAL A 35 3.30 -2.75 -9.33
N ILE A 36 4.35 -2.72 -8.52
CA ILE A 36 4.74 -1.51 -7.82
C ILE A 36 5.12 -0.42 -8.83
N SER A 37 5.89 -0.79 -9.83
CA SER A 37 6.34 0.17 -10.84
C SER A 37 5.19 0.74 -11.65
N ASN A 38 4.14 -0.04 -11.83
CA ASN A 38 2.98 0.40 -12.59
C ASN A 38 1.97 1.18 -11.75
N SER A 39 2.24 1.33 -10.47
CA SER A 39 1.33 2.05 -9.58
C SER A 39 1.64 3.53 -9.59
N ASP A 40 0.62 4.32 -9.27
CA ASP A 40 0.80 5.77 -9.15
C ASP A 40 1.55 6.13 -7.88
N LYS A 41 1.28 5.41 -6.82
CA LYS A 41 1.92 5.63 -5.52
C LYS A 41 2.24 4.32 -4.85
N VAL A 42 3.15 4.37 -3.89
CA VAL A 42 3.59 3.20 -3.15
C VAL A 42 3.54 3.52 -1.66
N ILE A 43 3.00 2.59 -0.89
CA ILE A 43 2.89 2.75 0.56
C ILE A 43 3.61 1.61 1.25
N PHE A 44 4.40 1.95 2.27
CA PHE A 44 5.09 0.97 3.12
C PHE A 44 4.44 1.00 4.50
N PRO A 45 3.45 0.15 4.75
CA PRO A 45 2.76 0.19 6.03
C PRO A 45 3.68 -0.21 7.18
N GLY A 46 3.64 0.57 8.23
CA GLY A 46 4.35 0.24 9.44
C GLY A 46 5.83 0.56 9.48
N VAL A 47 6.36 1.25 8.50
CA VAL A 47 7.80 1.53 8.48
C VAL A 47 8.15 2.98 8.77
N GLY A 48 7.20 3.84 8.87
CA GLY A 48 7.50 5.26 9.02
C GLY A 48 7.45 5.80 10.43
N GLN A 49 7.16 4.96 11.36
CA GLN A 49 6.91 5.43 12.71
C GLN A 49 8.17 5.95 13.40
N ALA A 50 9.31 5.64 12.86
CA ALA A 50 10.55 6.10 13.47
C ALA A 50 10.76 7.59 13.33
N SER A 51 10.00 8.18 12.51
CA SER A 51 10.10 9.62 12.28
C SER A 51 9.94 10.42 13.54
#